data_ce8b72100ee623d7ccebbc762aa42b7b
#
_entry.id   ce8b72100ee623d7ccebbc762aa42b7b
#
_cell.length_a   1.000
_cell.length_b   1.000
_cell.length_c   1.000
_cell.angle_alpha   90.00
_cell.angle_beta   90.00
_cell.angle_gamma   90.00
#
_symmetry.space_group_name_H-M   'P 1'
#
loop_
_entity.id
_entity.type
_entity.pdbx_description
1 polymer ?
#
loop_
_entity_poly.entity_id
_entity_poly.type
_entity_poly.pdbx_seq_one_letter_code
_entity_poly.pdbx_strand_id
1 'polypeptide(L)'
;TVLQAPYTGYAPVILQPEDNTIHNSFQSLDPFSLKQVMENGDTTWTGNSFDGRNPVELSFYLQDKMEADDMVVNVGIRYDYFDSQFWVLNDPEDPNYLSPLKPINKWEDIDGDGQISDEEMKYSNLKSDSDRLSSNANGEPWFKKADPKTQISPRFALAFPITDKGYLHFSYGHFFQNPSFSYIYDNPEFEVPAASGVNSTMGNANMEPQRTTQYEVGFSQQFGRDIGLEITGYYKDIRNLNATEIKNSFIAGDRYGMYVNKDHANSKGLTLALSKRSSQKFSGNLDYTFSVSEGNASDP
;
A
#
# COMPACT_ATOMS: atom_id res chain seq x y z
N THR A 1 7.04 -34.33 -12.72
CA THR A 1 8.21 -33.60 -12.18
C THR A 1 7.76 -32.89 -10.92
N VAL A 2 8.42 -33.17 -9.80
CA VAL A 2 8.11 -32.51 -8.52
C VAL A 2 8.98 -31.26 -8.42
N LEU A 3 8.35 -30.09 -8.42
CA LEU A 3 9.03 -28.84 -8.20
C LEU A 3 8.87 -28.50 -6.70
N GLN A 4 9.97 -28.44 -6.01
CA GLN A 4 9.99 -28.05 -4.61
C GLN A 4 10.19 -26.55 -4.50
N ALA A 5 9.27 -25.87 -3.84
CA ALA A 5 9.46 -24.48 -3.52
C ALA A 5 10.68 -24.30 -2.59
N PRO A 6 11.46 -23.24 -2.75
CA PRO A 6 12.68 -23.05 -1.96
C PRO A 6 12.43 -22.74 -0.47
N TYR A 7 11.17 -22.64 -0.03
CA TYR A 7 10.82 -22.40 1.36
C TYR A 7 10.19 -23.62 2.03
N THR A 8 10.72 -23.95 3.21
CA THR A 8 10.19 -24.96 4.11
C THR A 8 8.81 -24.55 4.60
N GLY A 9 7.77 -25.22 4.09
CA GLY A 9 6.38 -25.01 4.51
C GLY A 9 5.36 -25.05 3.38
N TYR A 10 5.81 -24.96 2.13
CA TYR A 10 4.91 -25.06 0.97
C TYR A 10 4.92 -26.48 0.39
N ALA A 11 3.75 -26.95 0.02
CA ALA A 11 3.64 -28.23 -0.66
C ALA A 11 4.32 -28.17 -2.05
N PRO A 12 4.96 -29.25 -2.50
CA PRO A 12 5.57 -29.28 -3.82
C PRO A 12 4.50 -29.14 -4.91
N VAL A 13 4.80 -28.33 -5.90
CA VAL A 13 3.99 -28.25 -7.11
C VAL A 13 4.23 -29.49 -7.94
N ILE A 14 3.18 -30.27 -8.22
CA ILE A 14 3.23 -31.44 -9.07
C ILE A 14 2.56 -31.12 -10.39
N LEU A 15 3.33 -31.02 -11.45
CA LEU A 15 2.81 -31.00 -12.81
C LEU A 15 2.73 -32.45 -13.31
N GLN A 16 1.53 -32.89 -13.66
CA GLN A 16 1.34 -34.19 -14.27
C GLN A 16 1.33 -34.04 -15.82
N PRO A 17 2.33 -34.58 -16.51
CA PRO A 17 2.44 -34.41 -17.98
C PRO A 17 1.33 -35.07 -18.74
N GLU A 18 0.61 -36.01 -18.13
CA GLU A 18 -0.34 -36.90 -18.80
C GLU A 18 -1.72 -36.28 -19.01
N ASP A 19 -2.07 -35.36 -18.17
CA ASP A 19 -3.39 -34.72 -18.16
C ASP A 19 -3.34 -33.17 -18.15
N ASN A 20 -2.16 -32.58 -18.21
CA ASN A 20 -1.94 -31.14 -18.10
C ASN A 20 -2.58 -30.51 -16.85
N THR A 21 -2.94 -31.33 -15.87
CA THR A 21 -3.55 -30.82 -14.63
C THR A 21 -2.49 -30.34 -13.66
N ILE A 22 -2.72 -29.16 -13.19
CA ILE A 22 -1.93 -28.56 -12.13
C ILE A 22 -2.58 -28.98 -10.82
N HIS A 23 -1.96 -29.89 -10.09
CA HIS A 23 -2.48 -30.29 -8.78
C HIS A 23 -2.21 -29.24 -7.70
N ASN A 24 -3.18 -29.06 -6.85
CA ASN A 24 -3.44 -28.25 -5.67
C ASN A 24 -2.29 -27.76 -4.76
N SER A 25 -1.12 -27.58 -5.27
CA SER A 25 0.01 -27.13 -4.46
C SER A 25 0.72 -25.90 -5.04
N PHE A 26 -0.03 -25.07 -5.74
CA PHE A 26 0.45 -23.81 -6.29
C PHE A 26 0.37 -22.67 -5.27
N GLN A 27 0.82 -22.89 -4.08
CA GLN A 27 0.82 -21.83 -3.05
C GLN A 27 1.93 -20.79 -3.24
N SER A 28 2.70 -20.87 -4.32
CA SER A 28 3.87 -20.01 -4.49
C SER A 28 3.99 -19.33 -5.85
N LEU A 29 3.01 -19.48 -6.73
CA LEU A 29 3.04 -18.85 -8.05
C LEU A 29 2.24 -17.55 -8.03
N ASP A 30 2.88 -16.45 -8.42
CA ASP A 30 2.09 -15.27 -8.68
C ASP A 30 1.20 -15.47 -9.93
N PRO A 31 0.03 -14.83 -9.97
CA PRO A 31 -0.95 -15.03 -11.04
C PRO A 31 -0.41 -14.75 -12.44
N PHE A 32 0.56 -13.85 -12.54
CA PHE A 32 1.16 -13.48 -13.81
C PHE A 32 2.07 -14.57 -14.36
N SER A 33 2.94 -15.13 -13.52
CA SER A 33 3.84 -16.21 -13.90
C SER A 33 3.07 -17.45 -14.32
N LEU A 34 2.00 -17.79 -13.61
CA LEU A 34 1.14 -18.90 -13.96
C LEU A 34 0.42 -18.66 -15.30
N LYS A 35 -0.14 -17.48 -15.49
CA LYS A 35 -0.80 -17.13 -16.76
C LYS A 35 0.15 -17.23 -17.94
N GLN A 36 1.38 -16.73 -17.80
CA GLN A 36 2.38 -16.79 -18.85
C GLN A 36 2.78 -18.23 -19.19
N VAL A 37 2.93 -19.10 -18.20
CA VAL A 37 3.20 -20.53 -18.40
C VAL A 37 2.05 -21.19 -19.16
N MET A 38 0.81 -20.92 -18.79
CA MET A 38 -0.38 -21.48 -19.44
C MET A 38 -0.56 -20.97 -20.88
N GLU A 39 -0.34 -19.68 -21.13
CA GLU A 39 -0.43 -19.07 -22.46
C GLU A 39 0.62 -19.63 -23.45
N ASN A 40 1.79 -19.97 -22.96
CA ASN A 40 2.87 -20.52 -23.78
C ASN A 40 2.76 -22.04 -23.97
N GLY A 41 1.79 -22.71 -23.35
CA GLY A 41 1.65 -24.17 -23.41
C GLY A 41 2.82 -24.91 -22.77
N ASP A 42 3.61 -24.25 -21.96
CA ASP A 42 4.76 -24.84 -21.30
C ASP A 42 4.31 -25.58 -20.03
N THR A 43 4.41 -26.90 -20.08
CA THR A 43 4.07 -27.76 -18.93
C THR A 43 5.23 -27.97 -17.98
N THR A 44 6.42 -27.45 -18.30
CA THR A 44 7.59 -27.49 -17.44
C THR A 44 7.86 -26.10 -16.85
N TRP A 45 7.16 -25.76 -15.79
CA TRP A 45 7.47 -24.55 -15.08
C TRP A 45 8.76 -24.72 -14.26
N THR A 46 9.77 -23.97 -14.65
CA THR A 46 11.06 -23.89 -13.95
C THR A 46 11.24 -22.57 -13.21
N GLY A 47 10.19 -21.74 -13.18
CA GLY A 47 10.22 -20.43 -12.60
C GLY A 47 10.47 -20.50 -11.09
N ASN A 48 11.39 -19.71 -10.63
CA ASN A 48 11.40 -19.31 -9.24
C ASN A 48 10.16 -18.45 -9.03
N SER A 49 9.37 -18.74 -8.01
CA SER A 49 8.23 -17.94 -7.57
C SER A 49 8.61 -16.51 -7.14
N PHE A 50 9.82 -16.12 -7.37
CA PHE A 50 10.41 -14.82 -7.08
C PHE A 50 10.79 -14.09 -8.36
N ASP A 51 9.84 -13.84 -9.23
CA ASP A 51 9.98 -12.69 -10.09
C ASP A 51 10.02 -11.47 -9.19
N GLY A 52 11.19 -10.84 -9.15
CA GLY A 52 11.41 -9.68 -8.29
C GLY A 52 10.33 -8.63 -8.55
N ARG A 53 9.70 -8.14 -7.51
CA ARG A 53 8.78 -7.01 -7.65
C ARG A 53 9.57 -5.79 -8.09
N ASN A 54 9.12 -5.11 -9.13
CA ASN A 54 9.83 -4.01 -9.78
C ASN A 54 9.00 -2.73 -9.71
N PRO A 55 8.69 -2.18 -8.52
CA PRO A 55 7.99 -0.92 -8.43
C PRO A 55 8.81 0.20 -9.05
N VAL A 56 8.13 1.16 -9.65
CA VAL A 56 8.75 2.35 -10.22
C VAL A 56 8.38 3.57 -9.38
N GLU A 57 9.39 4.28 -8.91
CA GLU A 57 9.25 5.56 -8.21
C GLU A 57 10.01 6.64 -8.94
N LEU A 58 9.33 7.75 -9.23
CA LEU A 58 9.93 8.94 -9.82
C LEU A 58 9.52 10.17 -9.03
N SER A 59 10.45 11.07 -8.82
CA SER A 59 10.18 12.33 -8.11
C SER A 59 10.90 13.48 -8.77
N PHE A 60 10.19 14.60 -8.91
CA PHE A 60 10.74 15.87 -9.38
C PHE A 60 10.38 16.96 -8.38
N TYR A 61 11.29 17.87 -8.13
CA TYR A 61 10.98 19.05 -7.33
C TYR A 61 11.60 20.30 -7.95
N LEU A 62 10.90 21.42 -7.75
CA LEU A 62 11.36 22.76 -8.05
C LEU A 62 11.16 23.61 -6.82
N GLN A 63 12.19 24.35 -6.44
CA GLN A 63 12.14 25.24 -5.27
C GLN A 63 12.85 26.53 -5.59
N ASP A 64 12.28 27.63 -5.12
CA ASP A 64 12.87 28.95 -5.17
C ASP A 64 12.92 29.58 -3.77
N LYS A 65 14.01 30.27 -3.50
CA LYS A 65 14.23 31.05 -2.30
C LYS A 65 14.40 32.51 -2.66
N MET A 66 13.46 33.31 -2.25
CA MET A 66 13.46 34.77 -2.44
C MET A 66 13.85 35.47 -1.15
N GLU A 67 14.76 36.41 -1.24
CA GLU A 67 15.17 37.28 -0.14
C GLU A 67 14.88 38.71 -0.54
N ALA A 68 14.00 39.37 0.24
CA ALA A 68 13.60 40.75 -0.01
C ALA A 68 13.70 41.51 1.31
N ASP A 69 14.60 42.47 1.38
CA ASP A 69 14.96 43.23 2.59
C ASP A 69 15.28 42.28 3.76
N ASP A 70 14.38 42.19 4.71
CA ASP A 70 14.55 41.33 5.89
C ASP A 70 13.71 40.05 5.84
N MET A 71 12.94 39.85 4.76
CA MET A 71 12.03 38.73 4.62
C MET A 71 12.63 37.61 3.74
N VAL A 72 12.48 36.35 4.16
CA VAL A 72 12.85 35.17 3.39
C VAL A 72 11.60 34.37 3.08
N VAL A 73 11.37 34.14 1.79
CA VAL A 73 10.27 33.32 1.29
C VAL A 73 10.84 32.13 0.55
N ASN A 74 10.40 30.93 0.89
CA ASN A 74 10.69 29.71 0.16
C ASN A 74 9.37 29.17 -0.42
N VAL A 75 9.37 28.91 -1.72
CA VAL A 75 8.24 28.32 -2.43
C VAL A 75 8.76 27.09 -3.17
N GLY A 76 8.06 25.99 -3.08
CA GLY A 76 8.44 24.77 -3.77
C GLY A 76 7.24 23.95 -4.19
N ILE A 77 7.47 23.14 -5.17
CA ILE A 77 6.52 22.14 -5.65
C ILE A 77 7.27 20.84 -5.92
N ARG A 78 6.70 19.73 -5.48
CA ARG A 78 7.21 18.40 -5.75
C ARG A 78 6.13 17.58 -6.44
N TYR A 79 6.52 16.86 -7.47
CA TYR A 79 5.72 15.86 -8.15
C TYR A 79 6.29 14.48 -7.83
N ASP A 80 5.42 13.57 -7.41
CA ASP A 80 5.75 12.18 -7.13
C ASP A 80 4.88 11.27 -7.99
N TYR A 81 5.49 10.22 -8.53
CA TYR A 81 4.87 9.14 -9.27
C TYR A 81 5.29 7.81 -8.65
N PHE A 82 4.32 6.93 -8.43
CA PHE A 82 4.53 5.58 -7.94
C PHE A 82 3.69 4.60 -8.74
N ASP A 83 4.31 3.54 -9.24
CA ASP A 83 3.66 2.42 -9.90
C ASP A 83 4.15 1.13 -9.24
N SER A 84 3.23 0.41 -8.60
CA SER A 84 3.52 -0.88 -7.98
C SER A 84 3.89 -1.96 -9.00
N GLN A 85 3.54 -1.78 -10.27
CA GLN A 85 3.64 -2.73 -11.37
C GLN A 85 3.05 -4.10 -11.02
N PHE A 86 1.99 -4.11 -10.24
CA PHE A 86 1.36 -5.33 -9.76
C PHE A 86 -0.14 -5.37 -10.09
N TRP A 87 -0.79 -6.40 -9.63
CA TRP A 87 -2.17 -6.73 -9.96
C TRP A 87 -3.08 -6.58 -8.74
N VAL A 88 -4.35 -6.36 -9.02
CA VAL A 88 -5.44 -6.40 -8.04
C VAL A 88 -6.55 -7.29 -8.58
N LEU A 89 -7.31 -7.90 -7.66
CA LEU A 89 -8.46 -8.71 -8.01
C LEU A 89 -9.57 -7.87 -8.65
N ASN A 90 -10.21 -8.42 -9.67
CA ASN A 90 -11.44 -7.84 -10.22
C ASN A 90 -12.65 -8.20 -9.37
N ASP A 91 -12.71 -9.43 -8.84
CA ASP A 91 -13.79 -9.90 -7.99
C ASP A 91 -13.28 -10.24 -6.59
N PRO A 92 -13.42 -9.34 -5.61
CA PRO A 92 -12.99 -9.60 -4.23
C PRO A 92 -13.80 -10.68 -3.51
N GLU A 93 -15.01 -11.04 -4.00
CA GLU A 93 -15.80 -12.12 -3.39
C GLU A 93 -15.30 -13.51 -3.79
N ASP A 94 -14.60 -13.62 -4.91
CA ASP A 94 -14.01 -14.86 -5.39
C ASP A 94 -12.51 -14.71 -5.64
N PRO A 95 -11.69 -14.57 -4.57
CA PRO A 95 -10.27 -14.32 -4.72
C PRO A 95 -9.48 -15.54 -5.24
N ASN A 96 -10.00 -16.75 -5.03
CA ASN A 96 -9.27 -17.99 -5.28
C ASN A 96 -9.38 -18.43 -6.75
N TYR A 97 -8.68 -17.73 -7.65
CA TYR A 97 -8.75 -18.03 -9.09
C TYR A 97 -8.30 -19.44 -9.45
N LEU A 98 -7.40 -20.06 -8.69
CA LEU A 98 -6.98 -21.45 -8.86
C LEU A 98 -8.05 -22.46 -8.43
N SER A 99 -8.85 -22.09 -7.43
CA SER A 99 -9.96 -22.91 -6.91
C SER A 99 -11.17 -22.01 -6.63
N PRO A 100 -11.88 -21.58 -7.69
CA PRO A 100 -12.97 -20.63 -7.55
C PRO A 100 -14.05 -21.06 -6.55
N LEU A 101 -14.54 -20.09 -5.80
CA LEU A 101 -15.59 -20.29 -4.81
C LEU A 101 -17.00 -20.22 -5.45
N LYS A 102 -17.16 -19.33 -6.43
CA LYS A 102 -18.42 -19.18 -7.15
C LYS A 102 -18.62 -20.36 -8.12
N PRO A 103 -19.75 -21.10 -8.03
CA PRO A 103 -20.03 -22.23 -8.92
C PRO A 103 -19.89 -21.87 -10.41
N ILE A 104 -20.39 -20.71 -10.80
CA ILE A 104 -20.34 -20.23 -12.19
C ILE A 104 -18.92 -20.04 -12.71
N ASN A 105 -17.95 -19.80 -11.85
CA ASN A 105 -16.53 -19.72 -12.22
C ASN A 105 -15.86 -21.10 -12.35
N LYS A 106 -16.50 -22.14 -11.75
CA LYS A 106 -15.94 -23.48 -11.63
C LYS A 106 -16.57 -24.49 -12.61
N TRP A 107 -17.88 -24.38 -12.84
CA TRP A 107 -18.68 -25.35 -13.61
C TRP A 107 -19.19 -24.73 -14.91
N GLU A 108 -19.43 -25.57 -15.91
CA GLU A 108 -20.09 -25.14 -17.14
C GLU A 108 -21.58 -24.93 -16.91
N ASP A 109 -22.06 -23.79 -17.37
CA ASP A 109 -23.47 -23.46 -17.46
C ASP A 109 -24.01 -24.08 -18.76
N ILE A 110 -24.66 -25.24 -18.66
CA ILE A 110 -25.03 -26.05 -19.83
C ILE A 110 -26.32 -25.53 -20.47
N ASP A 111 -27.27 -25.06 -19.65
CA ASP A 111 -28.54 -24.55 -20.14
C ASP A 111 -28.51 -23.03 -20.44
N GLY A 112 -27.46 -22.33 -20.03
CA GLY A 112 -27.22 -20.92 -20.35
C GLY A 112 -28.09 -19.95 -19.56
N ASP A 113 -28.61 -20.37 -18.40
CA ASP A 113 -29.50 -19.56 -17.55
C ASP A 113 -28.71 -18.58 -16.64
N GLY A 114 -27.37 -18.69 -16.59
CA GLY A 114 -26.49 -17.88 -15.78
C GLY A 114 -26.39 -18.32 -14.31
N GLN A 115 -26.94 -19.49 -13.98
CA GLN A 115 -26.84 -20.12 -12.67
C GLN A 115 -26.29 -21.54 -12.84
N ILE A 116 -25.75 -22.09 -11.79
CA ILE A 116 -25.26 -23.48 -11.81
C ILE A 116 -26.15 -24.30 -10.88
N SER A 117 -26.90 -25.20 -11.48
CA SER A 117 -27.77 -26.15 -10.78
C SER A 117 -26.96 -27.31 -10.19
N ASP A 118 -27.55 -28.03 -9.23
CA ASP A 118 -26.93 -29.24 -8.65
C ASP A 118 -26.65 -30.31 -9.71
N GLU A 119 -27.44 -30.33 -10.80
CA GLU A 119 -27.27 -31.28 -11.90
C GLU A 119 -26.09 -30.94 -12.79
N GLU A 120 -25.68 -29.68 -12.86
CA GLU A 120 -24.51 -29.18 -13.58
C GLU A 120 -23.25 -29.31 -12.76
N MET A 121 -23.34 -29.34 -11.44
CA MET A 121 -22.17 -29.54 -10.54
C MET A 121 -21.63 -30.97 -10.58
N LYS A 122 -21.42 -31.52 -11.78
CA LYS A 122 -20.81 -32.84 -11.97
C LYS A 122 -19.39 -32.70 -12.46
N TYR A 123 -18.52 -33.63 -12.08
CA TYR A 123 -17.12 -33.62 -12.50
C TYR A 123 -16.93 -33.54 -14.03
N SER A 124 -17.87 -34.11 -14.79
CA SER A 124 -17.88 -34.02 -16.26
C SER A 124 -18.09 -32.60 -16.80
N ASN A 125 -18.63 -31.72 -16.00
CA ASN A 125 -18.98 -30.36 -16.39
C ASN A 125 -18.03 -29.33 -15.73
N LEU A 126 -16.94 -29.79 -15.15
CA LEU A 126 -15.90 -28.89 -14.62
C LEU A 126 -15.26 -28.16 -15.79
N LYS A 127 -15.17 -26.85 -15.72
CA LYS A 127 -14.46 -26.04 -16.70
C LYS A 127 -13.01 -26.49 -16.82
N SER A 128 -12.47 -26.50 -18.03
CA SER A 128 -11.07 -26.77 -18.23
C SER A 128 -10.20 -25.76 -17.48
N ASP A 129 -8.99 -26.14 -17.12
CA ASP A 129 -8.06 -25.21 -16.44
C ASP A 129 -7.78 -23.98 -17.29
N SER A 130 -7.66 -24.14 -18.61
CA SER A 130 -7.46 -23.02 -19.53
C SER A 130 -8.64 -22.02 -19.49
N ASP A 131 -9.87 -22.49 -19.49
CA ASP A 131 -11.05 -21.65 -19.49
C ASP A 131 -11.24 -20.98 -18.12
N ARG A 132 -11.05 -21.76 -17.06
CA ARG A 132 -11.16 -21.28 -15.69
C ARG A 132 -10.11 -20.22 -15.34
N LEU A 133 -8.87 -20.38 -15.80
CA LEU A 133 -7.76 -19.47 -15.47
C LEU A 133 -7.68 -18.26 -16.39
N SER A 134 -8.31 -18.28 -17.56
CA SER A 134 -8.27 -17.16 -18.51
C SER A 134 -9.13 -15.97 -18.08
N SER A 135 -10.33 -16.26 -17.56
CA SER A 135 -11.30 -15.24 -17.16
C SER A 135 -12.31 -15.78 -16.14
N ASN A 136 -12.99 -14.87 -15.44
CA ASN A 136 -14.14 -15.21 -14.62
C ASN A 136 -15.38 -15.51 -15.49
N ALA A 137 -16.49 -15.89 -14.87
CA ALA A 137 -17.71 -16.24 -15.57
C ALA A 137 -18.32 -15.11 -16.43
N ASN A 138 -17.98 -13.87 -16.13
CA ASN A 138 -18.41 -12.71 -16.92
C ASN A 138 -17.49 -12.44 -18.12
N GLY A 139 -16.50 -13.29 -18.36
CA GLY A 139 -15.48 -13.09 -19.40
C GLY A 139 -14.48 -11.99 -19.05
N GLU A 140 -14.44 -11.53 -17.81
CA GLU A 140 -13.49 -10.52 -17.35
C GLU A 140 -12.20 -11.19 -16.86
N PRO A 141 -11.03 -10.56 -17.05
CA PRO A 141 -9.80 -11.05 -16.44
C PRO A 141 -9.93 -11.15 -14.92
N TRP A 142 -9.38 -12.18 -14.31
CA TRP A 142 -9.32 -12.34 -12.85
C TRP A 142 -8.63 -11.14 -12.17
N PHE A 143 -7.67 -10.57 -12.85
CA PHE A 143 -6.83 -9.50 -12.34
C PHE A 143 -6.80 -8.32 -13.29
N LYS A 144 -6.66 -7.15 -12.73
CA LYS A 144 -6.34 -5.93 -13.46
C LYS A 144 -5.07 -5.31 -12.91
N LYS A 145 -4.34 -4.57 -13.73
CA LYS A 145 -3.20 -3.80 -13.22
C LYS A 145 -3.66 -2.76 -12.21
N ALA A 146 -2.87 -2.60 -11.17
CA ALA A 146 -3.04 -1.49 -10.24
C ALA A 146 -2.79 -0.15 -10.95
N ASP A 147 -3.54 0.87 -10.57
CA ASP A 147 -3.39 2.20 -11.16
C ASP A 147 -2.15 2.90 -10.58
N PRO A 148 -1.30 3.49 -11.42
CA PRO A 148 -0.22 4.34 -10.93
C PRO A 148 -0.75 5.50 -10.08
N LYS A 149 -0.01 5.88 -9.05
CA LYS A 149 -0.37 6.97 -8.13
C LYS A 149 0.51 8.19 -8.40
N THR A 150 -0.11 9.34 -8.40
CA THR A 150 0.58 10.61 -8.59
C THR A 150 0.20 11.62 -7.52
N GLN A 151 1.15 12.45 -7.12
CA GLN A 151 0.93 13.48 -6.12
C GLN A 151 1.69 14.76 -6.49
N ILE A 152 1.01 15.89 -6.32
CA ILE A 152 1.64 17.21 -6.32
C ILE A 152 1.67 17.72 -4.89
N SER A 153 2.86 18.08 -4.42
CA SER A 153 3.12 18.48 -3.04
C SER A 153 3.69 19.91 -2.99
N PRO A 154 2.84 20.94 -2.87
CA PRO A 154 3.27 22.31 -2.68
C PRO A 154 3.91 22.48 -1.29
N ARG A 155 4.90 23.37 -1.21
CA ARG A 155 5.56 23.79 0.02
C ARG A 155 5.77 25.27 0.01
N PHE A 156 5.51 25.88 1.15
CA PHE A 156 5.68 27.31 1.35
C PHE A 156 6.29 27.54 2.73
N ALA A 157 7.28 28.42 2.82
CA ALA A 157 7.79 28.88 4.10
C ALA A 157 8.11 30.37 4.01
N LEU A 158 7.85 31.06 5.09
CA LEU A 158 8.09 32.48 5.26
C LEU A 158 8.81 32.69 6.59
N ALA A 159 9.87 33.46 6.56
CA ALA A 159 10.52 33.96 7.77
C ALA A 159 10.72 35.46 7.65
N PHE A 160 10.36 36.19 8.70
CA PHE A 160 10.58 37.63 8.77
C PHE A 160 11.05 38.06 10.17
N PRO A 161 12.02 38.98 10.25
CA PRO A 161 12.49 39.48 11.51
C PRO A 161 11.44 40.41 12.16
N ILE A 162 11.30 40.30 13.45
CA ILE A 162 10.48 41.22 14.28
C ILE A 162 11.33 42.05 15.22
N THR A 163 12.57 41.65 15.45
CA THR A 163 13.61 42.37 16.17
C THR A 163 14.96 42.11 15.53
N ASP A 164 15.99 42.84 15.89
CA ASP A 164 17.38 42.63 15.44
C ASP A 164 17.92 41.21 15.69
N LYS A 165 17.29 40.46 16.59
CA LYS A 165 17.71 39.10 17.01
C LYS A 165 16.55 38.13 17.15
N GLY A 166 15.41 38.47 16.61
CA GLY A 166 14.23 37.62 16.65
C GLY A 166 13.47 37.59 15.34
N TYR A 167 12.97 36.43 15.00
CA TYR A 167 12.20 36.23 13.76
C TYR A 167 10.99 35.33 14.03
N LEU A 168 9.94 35.56 13.27
CA LEU A 168 8.81 34.66 13.14
C LEU A 168 9.01 33.83 11.88
N HIS A 169 8.65 32.58 11.95
CA HIS A 169 8.56 31.73 10.78
C HIS A 169 7.21 31.04 10.70
N PHE A 170 6.78 30.83 9.47
CA PHE A 170 5.60 30.05 9.12
C PHE A 170 5.98 29.05 8.06
N SER A 171 5.53 27.81 8.15
CA SER A 171 5.64 26.84 7.10
C SER A 171 4.34 26.09 6.84
N TYR A 172 4.13 25.77 5.57
CA TYR A 172 3.04 24.96 5.08
C TYR A 172 3.57 23.98 4.06
N GLY A 173 3.16 22.74 4.12
CA GLY A 173 3.59 21.76 3.13
C GLY A 173 2.74 20.51 3.06
N HIS A 174 2.73 19.94 1.88
CA HIS A 174 2.20 18.61 1.64
C HIS A 174 3.35 17.60 1.57
N PHE A 175 3.14 16.48 2.23
CA PHE A 175 4.09 15.38 2.27
C PHE A 175 3.39 14.09 1.83
N PHE A 176 4.13 13.26 1.17
CA PHE A 176 3.67 12.05 0.53
C PHE A 176 4.54 10.88 0.99
N GLN A 177 3.92 9.76 1.31
CA GLN A 177 4.61 8.55 1.74
C GLN A 177 3.93 7.32 1.13
N ASN A 178 4.66 6.57 0.32
CA ASN A 178 4.18 5.31 -0.22
C ASN A 178 3.89 4.30 0.89
N PRO A 179 2.88 3.43 0.73
CA PRO A 179 2.68 2.30 1.61
C PRO A 179 3.92 1.40 1.64
N SER A 180 4.12 0.69 2.74
CA SER A 180 5.14 -0.36 2.79
C SER A 180 4.85 -1.44 1.75
N PHE A 181 5.88 -1.99 1.15
CA PHE A 181 5.74 -3.09 0.19
C PHE A 181 5.06 -4.32 0.77
N SER A 182 5.12 -4.53 2.10
CA SER A 182 4.35 -5.56 2.76
C SER A 182 2.84 -5.38 2.62
N TYR A 183 2.33 -4.14 2.60
CA TYR A 183 0.91 -3.87 2.39
C TYR A 183 0.48 -3.98 0.93
N ILE A 184 1.42 -3.82 0.01
CA ILE A 184 1.17 -3.88 -1.43
C ILE A 184 1.21 -5.32 -1.95
N TYR A 185 2.17 -6.14 -1.48
CA TYR A 185 2.52 -7.43 -2.06
C TYR A 185 2.30 -8.61 -1.11
N ASP A 186 1.57 -8.44 0.00
CA ASP A 186 1.23 -9.55 0.88
C ASP A 186 0.29 -10.53 0.19
N ASN A 187 0.47 -11.84 0.39
CA ASN A 187 -0.29 -12.91 -0.23
C ASN A 187 -0.51 -12.68 -1.75
N PRO A 188 0.58 -12.64 -2.54
CA PRO A 188 0.53 -12.28 -3.96
C PRO A 188 -0.20 -13.29 -4.82
N GLU A 189 -0.44 -14.50 -4.30
CA GLU A 189 -1.21 -15.57 -4.93
C GLU A 189 -2.72 -15.36 -4.80
N PHE A 190 -3.16 -14.39 -4.00
CA PHE A 190 -4.56 -14.11 -3.70
C PHE A 190 -5.34 -15.34 -3.19
N GLU A 191 -4.68 -16.19 -2.41
CA GLU A 191 -5.29 -17.41 -1.88
C GLU A 191 -5.88 -17.17 -0.49
N VAL A 192 -7.14 -17.51 -0.33
CA VAL A 192 -7.85 -17.49 0.96
C VAL A 192 -8.21 -18.92 1.33
N PRO A 193 -7.66 -19.45 2.43
CA PRO A 193 -8.02 -20.79 2.89
C PRO A 193 -9.52 -20.91 3.19
N ALA A 194 -10.13 -22.00 2.77
CA ALA A 194 -11.51 -22.33 3.11
C ALA A 194 -11.60 -22.69 4.60
N ALA A 195 -11.91 -21.71 5.43
CA ALA A 195 -12.12 -21.91 6.86
C ALA A 195 -12.95 -20.78 7.43
N SER A 196 -13.83 -21.08 8.37
CA SER A 196 -14.68 -20.07 8.99
C SER A 196 -13.85 -19.02 9.75
N GLY A 197 -14.10 -17.75 9.50
CA GLY A 197 -13.44 -16.63 10.16
C GLY A 197 -12.52 -15.82 9.23
N VAL A 198 -11.68 -14.97 9.82
CA VAL A 198 -10.67 -14.19 9.08
C VAL A 198 -9.35 -14.98 9.12
N ASN A 199 -9.02 -15.63 8.03
CA ASN A 199 -7.91 -16.60 8.01
C ASN A 199 -6.70 -16.16 7.19
N SER A 200 -6.80 -15.06 6.48
CA SER A 200 -5.72 -14.54 5.63
C SER A 200 -5.83 -13.03 5.53
N THR A 201 -4.70 -12.38 5.33
CA THR A 201 -4.65 -10.96 4.94
C THR A 201 -4.04 -10.87 3.56
N MET A 202 -4.60 -10.00 2.74
CA MET A 202 -4.24 -9.83 1.35
C MET A 202 -3.67 -8.43 1.12
N GLY A 203 -2.58 -8.36 0.39
CA GLY A 203 -2.01 -7.12 -0.09
C GLY A 203 -2.94 -6.41 -1.08
N ASN A 204 -2.74 -5.12 -1.22
CA ASN A 204 -3.49 -4.32 -2.18
C ASN A 204 -2.56 -3.37 -2.93
N ALA A 205 -2.24 -3.73 -4.15
CA ALA A 205 -1.36 -2.94 -5.01
C ALA A 205 -1.97 -1.59 -5.42
N ASN A 206 -3.27 -1.40 -5.20
CA ASN A 206 -3.96 -0.17 -5.54
C ASN A 206 -4.10 0.80 -4.35
N MET A 207 -3.37 0.55 -3.26
CA MET A 207 -3.35 1.46 -2.11
C MET A 207 -2.83 2.84 -2.50
N GLU A 208 -3.50 3.84 -1.94
CA GLU A 208 -3.07 5.23 -2.05
C GLU A 208 -1.93 5.53 -1.07
N PRO A 209 -0.98 6.35 -1.45
CA PRO A 209 0.00 6.87 -0.51
C PRO A 209 -0.62 7.70 0.60
N GLN A 210 -0.01 7.66 1.77
CA GLN A 210 -0.36 8.54 2.87
C GLN A 210 -0.05 9.98 2.50
N ARG A 211 -0.95 10.88 2.87
CA ARG A 211 -0.82 12.33 2.63
C ARG A 211 -0.84 13.07 3.95
N THR A 212 0.18 13.86 4.20
CA THR A 212 0.24 14.74 5.37
C THR A 212 0.23 16.19 4.93
N THR A 213 -0.72 16.96 5.42
CA THR A 213 -0.71 18.43 5.32
C THR A 213 -0.22 18.97 6.66
N GLN A 214 0.87 19.73 6.63
CA GLN A 214 1.51 20.27 7.83
C GLN A 214 1.51 21.78 7.80
N TYR A 215 1.20 22.36 8.96
CA TYR A 215 1.28 23.78 9.25
C TYR A 215 2.18 23.98 10.46
N GLU A 216 3.08 24.95 10.39
CA GLU A 216 3.94 25.34 11.50
C GLU A 216 3.98 26.85 11.62
N VAL A 217 4.02 27.33 12.84
CA VAL A 217 4.33 28.70 13.17
C VAL A 217 5.30 28.69 14.34
N GLY A 218 6.38 29.43 14.19
CA GLY A 218 7.40 29.49 15.22
C GLY A 218 7.97 30.88 15.41
N PHE A 219 8.51 31.05 16.58
CA PHE A 219 9.19 32.25 17.02
C PHE A 219 10.55 31.88 17.55
N SER A 220 11.58 32.55 17.06
CA SER A 220 12.95 32.38 17.51
C SER A 220 13.49 33.74 18.00
N GLN A 221 14.10 33.77 19.17
CA GLN A 221 14.69 34.97 19.75
C GLN A 221 16.02 34.66 20.39
N GLN A 222 17.01 35.46 20.07
CA GLN A 222 18.29 35.47 20.80
C GLN A 222 18.30 36.50 21.88
N PHE A 223 18.64 36.11 23.11
CA PHE A 223 18.84 36.97 24.24
C PHE A 223 20.35 37.12 24.50
N GLY A 224 20.80 38.38 24.54
CA GLY A 224 22.21 38.66 24.67
C GLY A 224 23.06 38.09 23.53
N ARG A 225 24.14 37.41 23.88
CA ARG A 225 25.07 36.76 22.89
C ARG A 225 24.98 35.24 22.90
N ASP A 226 24.45 34.66 23.96
CA ASP A 226 24.66 33.26 24.29
C ASP A 226 23.39 32.43 24.44
N ILE A 227 22.22 33.05 24.57
CA ILE A 227 20.95 32.35 24.83
C ILE A 227 20.04 32.48 23.62
N GLY A 228 19.59 31.35 23.09
CA GLY A 228 18.58 31.24 22.04
C GLY A 228 17.33 30.55 22.58
N LEU A 229 16.17 31.11 22.31
CA LEU A 229 14.86 30.51 22.56
C LEU A 229 14.16 30.29 21.22
N GLU A 230 13.59 29.11 21.04
CA GLU A 230 12.69 28.81 19.95
C GLU A 230 11.41 28.18 20.47
N ILE A 231 10.28 28.66 19.98
CA ILE A 231 8.96 28.13 20.29
C ILE A 231 8.27 27.85 18.95
N THR A 232 7.86 26.61 18.71
CA THR A 232 7.20 26.21 17.47
C THR A 232 5.93 25.44 17.76
N GLY A 233 4.81 25.94 17.27
CA GLY A 233 3.54 25.22 17.21
C GLY A 233 3.33 24.58 15.87
N TYR A 234 2.81 23.36 15.85
CA TYR A 234 2.51 22.65 14.61
C TYR A 234 1.16 21.96 14.65
N TYR A 235 0.60 21.78 13.47
CA TYR A 235 -0.57 20.95 13.19
C TYR A 235 -0.33 20.09 11.95
N LYS A 236 -0.61 18.78 12.05
CA LYS A 236 -0.52 17.81 10.95
C LYS A 236 -1.86 17.14 10.78
N ASP A 237 -2.38 17.14 9.54
CA ASP A 237 -3.52 16.34 9.11
C ASP A 237 -3.01 15.20 8.22
N ILE A 238 -3.24 13.97 8.63
CA ILE A 238 -2.73 12.77 8.00
C ILE A 238 -3.93 12.00 7.43
N ARG A 239 -3.91 11.74 6.14
CA ARG A 239 -4.95 11.03 5.40
C ARG A 239 -4.40 9.77 4.74
N ASN A 240 -5.31 8.86 4.38
CA ASN A 240 -4.98 7.59 3.73
C ASN A 240 -4.05 6.72 4.57
N LEU A 241 -4.24 6.67 5.89
CA LEU A 241 -3.53 5.73 6.74
C LEU A 241 -3.92 4.30 6.37
N ASN A 242 -2.95 3.41 6.50
CA ASN A 242 -3.13 2.00 6.22
C ASN A 242 -4.02 1.36 7.29
N ALA A 243 -5.01 0.61 6.84
CA ALA A 243 -5.96 -0.12 7.65
C ALA A 243 -6.19 -1.50 7.05
N THR A 244 -6.85 -2.37 7.80
CA THR A 244 -7.35 -3.64 7.29
C THR A 244 -8.86 -3.59 7.23
N GLU A 245 -9.44 -3.98 6.11
CA GLU A 245 -10.87 -4.14 5.93
C GLU A 245 -11.20 -5.62 5.76
N ILE A 246 -12.24 -6.09 6.45
CA ILE A 246 -12.72 -7.45 6.30
C ILE A 246 -13.59 -7.53 5.05
N LYS A 247 -13.22 -8.41 4.12
CA LYS A 247 -13.98 -8.76 2.93
C LYS A 247 -14.67 -10.10 3.16
N ASN A 248 -15.93 -10.20 2.75
CA ASN A 248 -16.63 -11.47 2.72
C ASN A 248 -16.31 -12.18 1.41
N SER A 249 -16.06 -13.49 1.48
CA SER A 249 -16.01 -14.32 0.29
C SER A 249 -17.40 -14.74 -0.13
N PHE A 250 -17.53 -15.38 -1.27
CA PHE A 250 -18.79 -15.96 -1.76
C PHE A 250 -19.36 -17.00 -0.78
N ILE A 251 -18.51 -17.71 -0.07
CA ILE A 251 -18.94 -18.71 0.90
C ILE A 251 -19.34 -18.01 2.20
N ALA A 252 -20.58 -18.19 2.61
CA ALA A 252 -21.10 -17.58 3.82
C ALA A 252 -20.28 -17.98 5.05
N GLY A 253 -19.73 -17.00 5.76
CA GLY A 253 -18.90 -17.19 6.95
C GLY A 253 -17.40 -17.17 6.67
N ASP A 254 -16.96 -17.32 5.42
CA ASP A 254 -15.57 -17.20 5.05
C ASP A 254 -15.23 -15.73 4.77
N ARG A 255 -14.15 -15.26 5.39
CA ARG A 255 -13.73 -13.86 5.32
C ARG A 255 -12.22 -13.77 5.26
N TYR A 256 -11.74 -12.67 4.69
CA TYR A 256 -10.31 -12.35 4.69
C TYR A 256 -10.08 -10.86 4.94
N GLY A 257 -8.91 -10.50 5.42
CA GLY A 257 -8.49 -9.12 5.54
C GLY A 257 -7.90 -8.61 4.23
N MET A 258 -8.16 -7.37 3.86
CA MET A 258 -7.49 -6.68 2.77
C MET A 258 -6.95 -5.35 3.26
N TYR A 259 -5.72 -5.03 2.90
CA TYR A 259 -5.16 -3.72 3.21
C TYR A 259 -5.82 -2.63 2.37
N VAL A 260 -6.22 -1.56 3.03
CA VAL A 260 -6.92 -0.41 2.43
C VAL A 260 -6.45 0.90 3.03
N ASN A 261 -6.81 2.01 2.40
CA ASN A 261 -6.64 3.35 2.96
C ASN A 261 -7.96 3.84 3.52
N LYS A 262 -8.16 3.73 4.81
CA LYS A 262 -9.43 4.07 5.45
C LYS A 262 -9.29 5.10 6.55
N ASP A 263 -8.15 5.12 7.21
CA ASP A 263 -7.95 5.86 8.44
C ASP A 263 -7.37 7.25 8.20
N HIS A 264 -7.59 8.10 9.17
CA HIS A 264 -7.02 9.43 9.24
C HIS A 264 -6.55 9.73 10.66
N ALA A 265 -5.58 10.61 10.77
CA ALA A 265 -5.10 11.09 12.06
C ALA A 265 -4.78 12.56 11.98
N ASN A 266 -4.78 13.21 13.14
CA ASN A 266 -4.20 14.53 13.30
C ASN A 266 -3.20 14.52 14.44
N SER A 267 -2.21 15.40 14.35
CA SER A 267 -1.24 15.62 15.41
C SER A 267 -0.98 17.11 15.54
N LYS A 268 -1.05 17.60 16.76
CA LYS A 268 -0.79 19.01 17.09
C LYS A 268 0.12 19.10 18.30
N GLY A 269 0.99 20.07 18.30
CA GLY A 269 1.93 20.18 19.40
C GLY A 269 2.64 21.51 19.46
N LEU A 270 3.37 21.67 20.56
CA LEU A 270 4.22 22.80 20.85
C LEU A 270 5.61 22.29 21.23
N THR A 271 6.63 22.81 20.58
CA THR A 271 8.02 22.54 20.90
C THR A 271 8.66 23.81 21.44
N LEU A 272 9.40 23.68 22.53
CA LEU A 272 10.19 24.73 23.12
C LEU A 272 11.64 24.27 23.16
N ALA A 273 12.55 25.02 22.54
CA ALA A 273 13.96 24.77 22.58
C ALA A 273 14.70 25.97 23.18
N LEU A 274 15.48 25.72 24.22
CA LEU A 274 16.34 26.69 24.85
C LEU A 274 17.78 26.28 24.73
N SER A 275 18.59 27.09 24.07
CA SER A 275 20.01 26.83 23.87
C SER A 275 20.87 27.86 24.57
N LYS A 276 21.95 27.40 25.18
CA LYS A 276 22.99 28.28 25.72
C LYS A 276 24.34 27.90 25.15
N ARG A 277 24.94 28.82 24.40
CA ARG A 277 26.31 28.68 23.91
C ARG A 277 27.32 28.82 25.06
N SER A 278 28.47 28.20 24.88
CA SER A 278 29.54 28.24 25.86
C SER A 278 30.10 29.66 26.01
N SER A 279 29.89 30.25 27.16
CA SER A 279 30.57 31.46 27.60
C SER A 279 31.37 31.16 28.88
N GLN A 280 32.59 30.71 28.74
CA GLN A 280 33.58 30.48 29.81
C GLN A 280 33.19 29.46 30.93
N LYS A 281 31.93 29.12 31.18
CA LYS A 281 31.55 28.27 32.32
C LYS A 281 30.74 27.06 31.96
N PHE A 282 29.70 27.17 31.13
CA PHE A 282 28.87 26.06 30.72
C PHE A 282 28.11 26.35 29.41
N SER A 283 27.76 25.27 28.69
CA SER A 283 26.84 25.24 27.56
C SER A 283 25.78 24.19 27.82
N GLY A 284 24.62 24.30 27.18
CA GLY A 284 23.56 23.31 27.35
C GLY A 284 22.38 23.61 26.44
N ASN A 285 21.59 22.57 26.19
CA ASN A 285 20.31 22.65 25.49
C ASN A 285 19.23 22.02 26.36
N LEU A 286 18.05 22.60 26.30
CA LEU A 286 16.82 22.07 26.90
C LEU A 286 15.75 22.07 25.82
N ASP A 287 15.25 20.88 25.48
CA ASP A 287 14.18 20.71 24.52
C ASP A 287 12.97 20.09 25.22
N TYR A 288 11.82 20.70 25.04
CA TYR A 288 10.56 20.19 25.55
C TYR A 288 9.51 20.18 24.44
N THR A 289 8.84 19.03 24.26
CA THR A 289 7.75 18.89 23.29
C THR A 289 6.51 18.36 23.99
N PHE A 290 5.41 19.07 23.82
CA PHE A 290 4.08 18.59 24.15
C PHE A 290 3.31 18.34 22.87
N SER A 291 2.74 17.13 22.72
CA SER A 291 1.96 16.78 21.54
C SER A 291 0.74 15.96 21.91
N VAL A 292 -0.31 16.15 21.12
CA VAL A 292 -1.53 15.34 21.15
C VAL A 292 -1.75 14.82 19.74
N SER A 293 -1.92 13.50 19.64
CA SER A 293 -2.25 12.84 18.38
C SER A 293 -3.57 12.09 18.56
N GLU A 294 -4.46 12.26 17.60
CA GLU A 294 -5.78 11.67 17.57
C GLU A 294 -5.96 11.00 16.19
N GLY A 295 -6.57 9.85 16.16
CA GLY A 295 -6.87 9.14 14.92
C GLY A 295 -8.03 8.21 15.13
N ASN A 296 -8.70 7.82 14.06
CA ASN A 296 -9.59 6.68 14.09
C ASN A 296 -8.75 5.41 13.94
N ALA A 297 -9.10 4.38 14.68
CA ALA A 297 -8.63 3.03 14.41
C ALA A 297 -9.71 2.31 13.64
N SER A 298 -9.31 1.60 12.57
CA SER A 298 -10.20 0.64 11.96
C SER A 298 -10.44 -0.48 12.97
N ASP A 299 -11.70 -0.69 13.31
CA ASP A 299 -12.10 -1.89 14.04
C ASP A 299 -12.07 -3.05 13.02
N PRO A 300 -11.26 -4.10 13.24
CA PRO A 300 -11.11 -5.19 12.29
C PRO A 300 -12.38 -6.04 12.10
#